data_fc17289f861c3f9c3950868b9bd194ef
#
_entry.id   fc17289f861c3f9c3950868b9bd194ef
#
_cell.length_a   1.000
_cell.length_b   1.000
_cell.length_c   1.000
_cell.angle_alpha   90.00
_cell.angle_beta   90.00
_cell.angle_gamma   90.00
#
_symmetry.space_group_name_H-M   'P 1'
#
loop_
_entity.id
_entity.type
_entity.pdbx_description
1 polymer ?
#
loop_
_entity_poly.entity_id
_entity_poly.type
_entity_poly.pdbx_seq_one_letter_code
_entity_poly.pdbx_strand_id
1 'polypeptide(L)'
;MKKLLVETADRAARYIAGISDRRVAPLPADVARLEALGGPLPQLPSDPSEVLSLLDDIGSPATVATTGGRYFGFVIGGSLPAALGANWLAGAWDQNASMQVMSPVAAKLEEIVLEWIVDVLGLPSGSGAGFVTGTTMANFSALAAARTALLKRAGWDVEEDGLFGAPPIHVVVSDEVHVSVLKALSMLGLGRSRVTRVPVDDQGRIRLEALPPLNDRTLVCVQAGNVNTGAFDPAGEICARAHEASSWVHVDGAFGLWAAVSSLYAPLLAGAGSADSWAIDCHKWLNVPYDSGIAVVRTPDYLHTAMTLSAAYLTPSNGREPWHYAPEASRRARGVELWAAMRSLGRSGLREMIERNCRQAKVFAERLHKAGFAILNNVVLNQVLVSFGSAEDTRRVITDIQNDGTCWCGGTQWHGHTAMRISVSSWATTDEDVERSVTAMIRIATRNNHERV
;
A
#
# COMPACT_ATOMS: atom_id res chain seq x y z
N MET A 1 9.12 34.00 -6.63
CA MET A 1 8.62 32.90 -5.79
C MET A 1 7.10 32.93 -5.63
N LYS A 2 6.47 33.94 -4.94
CA LYS A 2 5.01 33.94 -4.70
C LYS A 2 4.16 33.78 -5.98
N LYS A 3 4.43 34.56 -7.04
CA LYS A 3 3.73 34.49 -8.31
C LYS A 3 3.82 33.07 -8.91
N LEU A 4 5.02 32.48 -8.97
CA LEU A 4 5.26 31.15 -9.48
C LEU A 4 4.45 30.07 -8.72
N LEU A 5 4.44 30.13 -7.39
CA LEU A 5 3.69 29.18 -6.56
C LEU A 5 2.17 29.30 -6.77
N VAL A 6 1.64 30.53 -6.93
CA VAL A 6 0.21 30.75 -7.21
C VAL A 6 -0.14 30.17 -8.58
N GLU A 7 0.63 30.47 -9.62
CA GLU A 7 0.42 29.93 -10.97
C GLU A 7 0.46 28.40 -10.99
N THR A 8 1.39 27.79 -10.25
CA THR A 8 1.49 26.31 -10.11
C THR A 8 0.28 25.74 -9.37
N ALA A 9 -0.17 26.38 -8.30
CA ALA A 9 -1.38 26.00 -7.57
C ALA A 9 -2.62 26.05 -8.46
N ASP A 10 -2.77 27.11 -9.28
CA ASP A 10 -3.88 27.23 -10.24
C ASP A 10 -3.86 26.11 -11.30
N ARG A 11 -2.67 25.70 -11.80
CA ARG A 11 -2.53 24.55 -12.70
C ARG A 11 -2.96 23.24 -12.04
N ALA A 12 -2.46 22.96 -10.84
CA ALA A 12 -2.84 21.77 -10.08
C ALA A 12 -4.33 21.75 -9.74
N ALA A 13 -4.91 22.89 -9.35
CA ALA A 13 -6.35 23.02 -9.08
C ALA A 13 -7.21 22.72 -10.30
N ARG A 14 -6.81 23.24 -11.50
CA ARG A 14 -7.51 22.91 -12.76
C ARG A 14 -7.44 21.41 -13.08
N TYR A 15 -6.27 20.77 -12.88
CA TYR A 15 -6.13 19.32 -13.07
C TYR A 15 -7.11 18.54 -12.19
N ILE A 16 -7.18 18.86 -10.89
CA ILE A 16 -8.07 18.17 -9.94
C ILE A 16 -9.54 18.47 -10.24
N ALA A 17 -9.90 19.71 -10.58
CA ALA A 17 -11.29 20.07 -10.91
C ALA A 17 -11.82 19.32 -12.15
N GLY A 18 -10.97 19.01 -13.12
CA GLY A 18 -11.35 18.27 -14.34
C GLY A 18 -11.26 16.74 -14.21
N ILE A 19 -10.86 16.19 -13.06
CA ILE A 19 -10.51 14.77 -12.95
C ILE A 19 -11.69 13.82 -13.16
N SER A 20 -12.91 14.21 -12.75
CA SER A 20 -14.13 13.41 -12.89
C SER A 20 -14.57 13.23 -14.34
N ASP A 21 -14.28 14.18 -15.21
CA ASP A 21 -14.68 14.16 -16.63
C ASP A 21 -13.61 13.57 -17.54
N ARG A 22 -12.39 13.49 -17.02
CA ARG A 22 -11.23 13.03 -17.75
C ARG A 22 -11.31 11.53 -18.03
N ARG A 23 -10.78 11.11 -19.19
CA ARG A 23 -10.44 9.71 -19.44
C ARG A 23 -9.48 9.20 -18.38
N VAL A 24 -9.68 7.96 -17.91
CA VAL A 24 -8.80 7.41 -16.86
C VAL A 24 -7.42 7.07 -17.43
N ALA A 25 -7.36 6.40 -18.59
CA ALA A 25 -6.10 6.19 -19.31
C ALA A 25 -5.81 7.38 -20.25
N PRO A 26 -4.55 7.86 -20.36
CA PRO A 26 -4.17 8.88 -21.32
C PRO A 26 -4.31 8.37 -22.77
N LEU A 27 -4.46 9.27 -23.72
CA LEU A 27 -4.43 8.92 -25.14
C LEU A 27 -3.00 8.57 -25.57
N PRO A 28 -2.80 7.62 -26.50
CA PRO A 28 -1.47 7.31 -27.04
C PRO A 28 -0.74 8.54 -27.61
N ALA A 29 -1.48 9.47 -28.20
CA ALA A 29 -0.92 10.72 -28.72
C ALA A 29 -0.35 11.62 -27.60
N ASP A 30 -1.01 11.68 -26.44
CA ASP A 30 -0.51 12.44 -25.29
C ASP A 30 0.75 11.80 -24.70
N VAL A 31 0.79 10.46 -24.63
CA VAL A 31 1.97 9.71 -24.18
C VAL A 31 3.16 9.94 -25.14
N ALA A 32 2.92 9.95 -26.46
CA ALA A 32 3.96 10.20 -27.44
C ALA A 32 4.56 11.62 -27.32
N ARG A 33 3.79 12.62 -26.86
CA ARG A 33 4.31 13.97 -26.61
C ARG A 33 5.33 14.05 -25.47
N LEU A 34 5.42 13.07 -24.59
CA LEU A 34 6.41 13.04 -23.50
C LEU A 34 7.86 13.10 -24.01
N GLU A 35 8.12 12.67 -25.23
CA GLU A 35 9.44 12.79 -25.88
C GLU A 35 9.93 14.26 -25.93
N ALA A 36 9.01 15.24 -25.97
CA ALA A 36 9.36 16.65 -25.96
C ALA A 36 9.89 17.17 -24.60
N LEU A 37 9.76 16.37 -23.51
CA LEU A 37 10.40 16.68 -22.23
C LEU A 37 11.87 16.23 -22.18
N GLY A 38 12.31 15.45 -23.17
CA GLY A 38 13.67 14.93 -23.30
C GLY A 38 14.61 15.90 -24.04
N GLY A 39 15.82 15.38 -24.31
CA GLY A 39 16.88 16.10 -25.01
C GLY A 39 18.10 16.35 -24.11
N PRO A 40 19.16 17.01 -24.63
CA PRO A 40 20.32 17.35 -23.84
C PRO A 40 19.96 18.39 -22.77
N LEU A 41 20.66 18.36 -21.64
CA LEU A 41 20.51 19.38 -20.60
C LEU A 41 20.79 20.76 -21.20
N PRO A 42 19.91 21.76 -21.04
CA PRO A 42 20.13 23.12 -21.55
C PRO A 42 21.45 23.72 -21.06
N GLN A 43 22.14 24.42 -21.95
CA GLN A 43 23.42 25.09 -21.59
C GLN A 43 23.22 26.34 -20.74
N LEU A 44 22.06 26.97 -20.84
CA LEU A 44 21.69 28.18 -20.10
C LEU A 44 20.52 27.90 -19.18
N PRO A 45 20.38 28.65 -18.06
CA PRO A 45 19.21 28.57 -17.19
C PRO A 45 17.93 28.92 -17.98
N SER A 46 16.85 28.19 -17.66
CA SER A 46 15.50 28.45 -18.19
C SER A 46 14.66 29.21 -17.16
N ASP A 47 13.67 29.99 -17.61
CA ASP A 47 12.70 30.60 -16.70
C ASP A 47 11.88 29.53 -15.96
N PRO A 48 11.79 29.57 -14.62
CA PRO A 48 11.05 28.55 -13.86
C PRO A 48 9.56 28.44 -14.23
N SER A 49 8.90 29.53 -14.67
CA SER A 49 7.50 29.50 -15.11
C SER A 49 7.35 28.77 -16.43
N GLU A 50 8.30 28.95 -17.37
CA GLU A 50 8.32 28.22 -18.64
C GLU A 50 8.55 26.72 -18.41
N VAL A 51 9.45 26.36 -17.51
CA VAL A 51 9.72 24.95 -17.13
C VAL A 51 8.46 24.29 -16.58
N LEU A 52 7.76 24.95 -15.65
CA LEU A 52 6.52 24.42 -15.07
C LEU A 52 5.36 24.38 -16.07
N SER A 53 5.29 25.35 -16.99
CA SER A 53 4.32 25.34 -18.09
C SER A 53 4.56 24.14 -19.00
N LEU A 54 5.79 23.93 -19.43
CA LEU A 54 6.16 22.79 -20.29
C LEU A 54 5.81 21.46 -19.62
N LEU A 55 6.14 21.31 -18.33
CA LEU A 55 5.82 20.11 -17.55
C LEU A 55 4.31 19.85 -17.46
N ASP A 56 3.51 20.89 -17.21
CA ASP A 56 2.05 20.77 -17.11
C ASP A 56 1.39 20.51 -18.48
N ASP A 57 1.75 21.29 -19.50
CA ASP A 57 1.12 21.25 -20.83
C ASP A 57 1.38 19.91 -21.57
N ILE A 58 2.48 19.24 -21.26
CA ILE A 58 2.85 17.93 -21.82
C ILE A 58 2.56 16.81 -20.83
N GLY A 59 2.94 16.96 -19.57
CA GLY A 59 2.85 15.91 -18.56
C GLY A 59 1.42 15.65 -18.09
N SER A 60 0.65 16.69 -17.76
CA SER A 60 -0.72 16.52 -17.25
C SER A 60 -1.64 15.72 -18.18
N PRO A 61 -1.67 15.93 -19.52
CA PRO A 61 -2.45 15.09 -20.44
C PRO A 61 -2.03 13.60 -20.44
N ALA A 62 -0.74 13.31 -20.23
CA ALA A 62 -0.18 11.97 -20.26
C ALA A 62 -0.29 11.21 -18.90
N THR A 63 -0.83 11.84 -17.86
CA THR A 63 -1.04 11.15 -16.57
C THR A 63 -2.23 10.19 -16.63
N VAL A 64 -2.13 9.08 -15.89
CA VAL A 64 -3.29 8.25 -15.54
C VAL A 64 -4.07 8.95 -14.44
N ALA A 65 -5.40 9.03 -14.57
CA ALA A 65 -6.28 9.76 -13.63
C ALA A 65 -6.51 8.96 -12.32
N THR A 66 -5.41 8.61 -11.63
CA THR A 66 -5.44 7.77 -10.41
C THR A 66 -6.06 8.47 -9.21
N THR A 67 -6.12 9.80 -9.20
CA THR A 67 -6.79 10.59 -8.15
C THR A 67 -8.30 10.70 -8.33
N GLY A 68 -8.83 10.22 -9.48
CA GLY A 68 -10.27 10.19 -9.76
C GLY A 68 -10.99 8.97 -9.18
N GLY A 69 -12.32 8.99 -9.27
CA GLY A 69 -13.18 7.93 -8.71
C GLY A 69 -13.27 6.64 -9.54
N ARG A 70 -12.71 6.60 -10.77
CA ARG A 70 -12.90 5.49 -11.74
C ARG A 70 -11.63 4.71 -12.06
N TYR A 71 -10.58 4.88 -11.28
CA TYR A 71 -9.38 4.07 -11.34
C TYR A 71 -9.45 2.95 -10.29
N PHE A 72 -9.49 1.69 -10.74
CA PHE A 72 -9.64 0.51 -9.87
C PHE A 72 -8.44 -0.45 -9.96
N GLY A 73 -7.28 0.04 -10.37
CA GLY A 73 -6.06 -0.75 -10.50
C GLY A 73 -5.19 -0.73 -9.24
N PHE A 74 -4.40 -1.78 -9.02
CA PHE A 74 -3.28 -1.89 -8.07
C PHE A 74 -3.58 -1.53 -6.60
N VAL A 75 -4.82 -1.37 -6.17
CA VAL A 75 -5.20 -0.85 -4.83
C VAL A 75 -4.62 0.56 -4.61
N ILE A 76 -4.87 1.47 -5.54
CA ILE A 76 -4.48 2.88 -5.44
C ILE A 76 -5.64 3.67 -4.85
N GLY A 77 -5.39 4.45 -3.79
CA GLY A 77 -6.41 5.22 -3.09
C GLY A 77 -6.72 6.58 -3.72
N GLY A 78 -5.74 7.27 -4.23
CA GLY A 78 -5.84 8.69 -4.59
C GLY A 78 -5.35 9.59 -3.46
N SER A 79 -5.75 10.85 -3.45
CA SER A 79 -5.27 11.83 -2.48
C SER A 79 -6.44 12.58 -1.85
N LEU A 80 -6.62 12.43 -0.54
CA LEU A 80 -7.57 13.25 0.23
C LEU A 80 -7.20 14.74 0.12
N PRO A 81 -8.18 15.66 0.00
CA PRO A 81 -7.91 17.09 -0.14
C PRO A 81 -7.01 17.66 0.98
N ALA A 82 -7.28 17.31 2.24
CA ALA A 82 -6.47 17.75 3.37
C ALA A 82 -5.04 17.20 3.31
N ALA A 83 -4.84 15.94 2.88
CA ALA A 83 -3.53 15.34 2.73
C ALA A 83 -2.74 15.97 1.58
N LEU A 84 -3.39 16.28 0.44
CA LEU A 84 -2.76 16.98 -0.68
C LEU A 84 -2.33 18.40 -0.28
N GLY A 85 -3.19 19.16 0.40
CA GLY A 85 -2.83 20.48 0.91
C GLY A 85 -1.69 20.44 1.93
N ALA A 86 -1.68 19.44 2.81
CA ALA A 86 -0.60 19.22 3.77
C ALA A 86 0.72 18.83 3.08
N ASN A 87 0.66 18.08 1.96
CA ASN A 87 1.81 17.76 1.14
C ASN A 87 2.46 19.02 0.55
N TRP A 88 1.66 19.99 0.09
CA TRP A 88 2.18 21.27 -0.39
C TRP A 88 2.87 22.08 0.72
N LEU A 89 2.28 22.07 1.94
CA LEU A 89 2.91 22.71 3.11
C LEU A 89 4.23 22.02 3.45
N ALA A 90 4.25 20.67 3.47
CA ALA A 90 5.47 19.91 3.75
C ALA A 90 6.57 20.19 2.72
N GLY A 91 6.21 20.31 1.43
CA GLY A 91 7.14 20.73 0.37
C GLY A 91 7.66 22.15 0.54
N ALA A 92 6.80 23.09 0.98
CA ALA A 92 7.21 24.47 1.23
C ALA A 92 8.11 24.61 2.49
N TRP A 93 7.87 23.76 3.50
CA TRP A 93 8.69 23.75 4.73
C TRP A 93 10.06 23.10 4.52
N ASP A 94 10.17 22.19 3.54
CA ASP A 94 11.41 21.46 3.19
C ASP A 94 12.12 20.86 4.42
N GLN A 95 11.34 20.14 5.26
CA GLN A 95 11.84 19.60 6.51
C GLN A 95 12.48 18.23 6.33
N ASN A 96 13.71 18.06 6.85
CA ASN A 96 14.29 16.73 7.01
C ASN A 96 13.76 16.09 8.31
N ALA A 97 12.94 15.03 8.16
CA ALA A 97 12.32 14.32 9.27
C ALA A 97 13.25 13.28 9.93
N SER A 98 14.55 13.55 9.98
CA SER A 98 15.54 12.68 10.60
C SER A 98 15.51 12.77 12.12
N MET A 99 15.77 13.95 12.66
CA MET A 99 15.94 14.20 14.09
C MET A 99 15.01 15.31 14.58
N GLN A 100 14.66 15.25 15.86
CA GLN A 100 13.82 16.27 16.50
C GLN A 100 14.44 17.67 16.38
N VAL A 101 15.75 17.79 16.51
CA VAL A 101 16.47 19.08 16.39
C VAL A 101 16.39 19.65 14.97
N MET A 102 16.27 18.81 13.93
CA MET A 102 16.17 19.24 12.53
C MET A 102 14.74 19.61 12.15
N SER A 103 13.74 18.90 12.70
CA SER A 103 12.33 19.16 12.46
C SER A 103 11.45 18.74 13.65
N PRO A 104 11.28 19.62 14.64
CA PRO A 104 10.41 19.33 15.79
C PRO A 104 8.96 19.02 15.38
N VAL A 105 8.46 19.68 14.33
CA VAL A 105 7.10 19.43 13.80
C VAL A 105 6.98 18.04 13.22
N ALA A 106 7.93 17.60 12.40
CA ALA A 106 7.88 16.26 11.80
C ALA A 106 7.97 15.16 12.87
N ALA A 107 8.91 15.29 13.83
CA ALA A 107 9.04 14.36 14.94
C ALA A 107 7.76 14.26 15.76
N LYS A 108 7.15 15.40 16.13
CA LYS A 108 5.93 15.42 16.92
C LYS A 108 4.72 14.85 16.17
N LEU A 109 4.58 15.12 14.86
CA LEU A 109 3.49 14.56 14.06
C LEU A 109 3.62 13.04 13.90
N GLU A 110 4.84 12.50 13.77
CA GLU A 110 5.05 11.04 13.76
C GLU A 110 4.64 10.39 15.09
N GLU A 111 4.95 10.98 16.23
CA GLU A 111 4.49 10.47 17.54
C GLU A 111 2.96 10.42 17.62
N ILE A 112 2.30 11.54 17.28
CA ILE A 112 0.84 11.64 17.32
C ILE A 112 0.20 10.63 16.36
N VAL A 113 0.72 10.51 15.13
CA VAL A 113 0.19 9.56 14.14
C VAL A 113 0.40 8.13 14.59
N LEU A 114 1.54 7.81 15.21
CA LEU A 114 1.78 6.48 15.76
C LEU A 114 0.71 6.10 16.81
N GLU A 115 0.44 6.99 17.76
CA GLU A 115 -0.61 6.77 18.77
C GLU A 115 -1.97 6.50 18.11
N TRP A 116 -2.34 7.30 17.11
CA TRP A 116 -3.60 7.15 16.39
C TRP A 116 -3.68 5.84 15.59
N ILE A 117 -2.59 5.44 14.92
CA ILE A 117 -2.53 4.20 14.14
C ILE A 117 -2.65 2.98 15.05
N VAL A 118 -1.91 2.95 16.15
CA VAL A 118 -1.98 1.86 17.14
C VAL A 118 -3.41 1.71 17.66
N ASP A 119 -4.06 2.82 17.98
CA ASP A 119 -5.41 2.84 18.53
C ASP A 119 -6.48 2.45 17.49
N VAL A 120 -6.49 3.05 16.28
CA VAL A 120 -7.55 2.77 15.29
C VAL A 120 -7.44 1.39 14.66
N LEU A 121 -6.24 0.80 14.61
CA LEU A 121 -6.01 -0.54 14.09
C LEU A 121 -6.05 -1.62 15.18
N GLY A 122 -6.26 -1.25 16.44
CA GLY A 122 -6.32 -2.20 17.55
C GLY A 122 -4.99 -2.93 17.77
N LEU A 123 -3.86 -2.26 17.53
CA LEU A 123 -2.53 -2.81 17.76
C LEU A 123 -2.11 -2.65 19.22
N PRO A 124 -1.12 -3.41 19.70
CA PRO A 124 -0.69 -3.32 21.10
C PRO A 124 -0.18 -1.93 21.47
N SER A 125 -0.62 -1.41 22.60
CA SER A 125 -0.08 -0.17 23.16
C SER A 125 1.42 -0.31 23.41
N GLY A 126 2.18 0.76 23.17
CA GLY A 126 3.64 0.74 23.30
C GLY A 126 4.39 0.19 22.09
N SER A 127 3.70 -0.20 21.00
CA SER A 127 4.35 -0.55 19.73
C SER A 127 5.14 0.65 19.18
N GLY A 128 6.31 0.36 18.57
CA GLY A 128 7.10 1.35 17.83
C GLY A 128 6.77 1.33 16.35
N ALA A 129 7.06 2.44 15.65
CA ALA A 129 6.88 2.48 14.20
C ALA A 129 7.98 3.27 13.47
N GLY A 130 8.24 2.87 12.22
CA GLY A 130 9.01 3.62 11.23
C GLY A 130 8.10 4.09 10.10
N PHE A 131 8.19 5.39 9.75
CA PHE A 131 7.47 5.98 8.63
C PHE A 131 8.34 5.89 7.37
N VAL A 132 7.90 5.11 6.41
CA VAL A 132 8.65 4.69 5.23
C VAL A 132 7.91 5.00 3.93
N THR A 133 8.52 4.68 2.77
CA THR A 133 7.97 4.97 1.45
C THR A 133 6.74 4.12 1.08
N GLY A 134 6.52 2.99 1.73
CA GLY A 134 5.40 2.08 1.44
C GLY A 134 5.65 0.69 2.00
N THR A 135 4.71 -0.23 1.77
CA THR A 135 4.73 -1.58 2.36
C THR A 135 6.01 -2.36 2.02
N THR A 136 6.64 -2.16 0.87
CA THR A 136 7.93 -2.83 0.59
C THR A 136 8.98 -2.47 1.63
N MET A 137 9.12 -1.19 1.97
CA MET A 137 10.05 -0.73 3.00
C MET A 137 9.53 -0.97 4.42
N ALA A 138 8.20 -0.98 4.60
CA ALA A 138 7.60 -1.39 5.86
C ALA A 138 7.86 -2.87 6.16
N ASN A 139 7.69 -3.76 5.17
CA ASN A 139 8.08 -5.17 5.27
C ASN A 139 9.59 -5.29 5.54
N PHE A 140 10.44 -4.57 4.81
CA PHE A 140 11.89 -4.59 5.04
C PHE A 140 12.23 -4.23 6.49
N SER A 141 11.70 -3.11 7.00
CA SER A 141 12.00 -2.62 8.34
C SER A 141 11.46 -3.55 9.44
N ALA A 142 10.22 -4.02 9.29
CA ALA A 142 9.60 -4.94 10.23
C ALA A 142 10.28 -6.33 10.24
N LEU A 143 10.68 -6.82 9.07
CA LEU A 143 11.41 -8.08 8.94
C LEU A 143 12.88 -7.97 9.37
N ALA A 144 13.50 -6.78 9.28
CA ALA A 144 14.80 -6.52 9.90
C ALA A 144 14.70 -6.63 11.43
N ALA A 145 13.67 -6.03 12.04
CA ALA A 145 13.41 -6.17 13.48
C ALA A 145 13.17 -7.65 13.88
N ALA A 146 12.43 -8.40 13.05
CA ALA A 146 12.23 -9.83 13.26
C ALA A 146 13.55 -10.61 13.19
N ARG A 147 14.39 -10.34 12.19
CA ARG A 147 15.73 -10.95 12.05
C ARG A 147 16.59 -10.66 13.28
N THR A 148 16.65 -9.40 13.70
CA THR A 148 17.38 -8.98 14.93
C THR A 148 16.87 -9.73 16.15
N ALA A 149 15.55 -9.79 16.36
CA ALA A 149 14.96 -10.47 17.52
C ALA A 149 15.28 -11.97 17.56
N LEU A 150 15.10 -12.67 16.43
CA LEU A 150 15.32 -14.11 16.34
C LEU A 150 16.80 -14.48 16.51
N LEU A 151 17.71 -13.73 15.90
CA LEU A 151 19.16 -13.97 16.02
C LEU A 151 19.70 -13.59 17.39
N LYS A 152 19.22 -12.49 17.98
CA LYS A 152 19.60 -12.09 19.35
C LYS A 152 19.19 -13.15 20.37
N ARG A 153 18.03 -13.76 20.25
CA ARG A 153 17.60 -14.90 21.10
C ARG A 153 18.52 -16.11 20.94
N ALA A 154 19.08 -16.30 19.74
CA ALA A 154 20.06 -17.36 19.46
C ALA A 154 21.52 -16.98 19.85
N GLY A 155 21.74 -15.84 20.51
CA GLY A 155 23.05 -15.36 20.96
C GLY A 155 23.92 -14.74 19.86
N TRP A 156 23.30 -14.28 18.74
CA TRP A 156 23.99 -13.70 17.60
C TRP A 156 23.61 -12.24 17.40
N ASP A 157 24.61 -11.36 17.26
CA ASP A 157 24.42 -9.94 16.94
C ASP A 157 24.54 -9.71 15.42
N VAL A 158 23.39 -9.63 14.75
CA VAL A 158 23.37 -9.52 13.29
C VAL A 158 23.76 -8.13 12.76
N GLU A 159 23.63 -7.12 13.57
CA GLU A 159 24.02 -5.74 13.23
C GLU A 159 25.55 -5.57 13.22
N GLU A 160 26.26 -6.29 14.10
CA GLU A 160 27.73 -6.27 14.18
C GLU A 160 28.35 -7.37 13.29
N ASP A 161 27.84 -8.61 13.38
CA ASP A 161 28.47 -9.79 12.77
C ASP A 161 27.89 -10.15 11.39
N GLY A 162 26.78 -9.54 10.99
CA GLY A 162 26.09 -9.85 9.73
C GLY A 162 25.48 -11.25 9.72
N LEU A 163 25.29 -11.83 8.53
CA LEU A 163 24.65 -13.15 8.37
C LEU A 163 25.63 -14.31 8.10
N PHE A 164 26.91 -14.06 7.90
CA PHE A 164 27.89 -15.12 7.64
C PHE A 164 28.22 -15.85 8.94
N GLY A 165 27.80 -17.13 9.03
CA GLY A 165 27.94 -17.93 10.24
C GLY A 165 26.76 -17.82 11.21
N ALA A 166 25.78 -16.95 10.95
CA ALA A 166 24.60 -16.82 11.79
C ALA A 166 23.76 -18.11 11.81
N PRO A 167 23.11 -18.41 12.94
CA PRO A 167 22.11 -19.47 12.99
C PRO A 167 21.01 -19.27 11.93
N PRO A 168 20.56 -20.33 11.21
CA PRO A 168 19.58 -20.16 10.14
C PRO A 168 18.22 -19.73 10.69
N ILE A 169 17.59 -18.75 10.02
CA ILE A 169 16.20 -18.38 10.22
C ILE A 169 15.33 -19.16 9.23
N HIS A 170 14.25 -19.74 9.70
CA HIS A 170 13.25 -20.43 8.89
C HIS A 170 12.10 -19.49 8.58
N VAL A 171 11.93 -19.15 7.28
CA VAL A 171 10.85 -18.25 6.87
C VAL A 171 9.70 -19.04 6.28
N VAL A 172 8.51 -18.86 6.84
CA VAL A 172 7.25 -19.50 6.40
C VAL A 172 6.33 -18.43 5.80
N VAL A 173 5.84 -18.67 4.59
CA VAL A 173 4.98 -17.75 3.85
C VAL A 173 3.84 -18.52 3.19
N SER A 174 2.75 -17.83 2.86
CA SER A 174 1.68 -18.34 1.98
C SER A 174 2.20 -18.60 0.55
N ASP A 175 1.61 -19.55 -0.17
CA ASP A 175 1.82 -19.68 -1.63
C ASP A 175 1.45 -18.39 -2.38
N GLU A 176 0.47 -17.64 -1.85
CA GLU A 176 -0.01 -16.36 -2.39
C GLU A 176 0.67 -15.13 -1.75
N VAL A 177 1.85 -15.31 -1.12
CA VAL A 177 2.60 -14.19 -0.51
C VAL A 177 2.86 -13.08 -1.53
N HIS A 178 2.63 -11.83 -1.13
CA HIS A 178 2.90 -10.69 -2.00
C HIS A 178 4.40 -10.53 -2.28
N VAL A 179 4.74 -10.16 -3.52
CA VAL A 179 6.14 -10.04 -3.97
C VAL A 179 6.99 -9.06 -3.17
N SER A 180 6.37 -8.08 -2.47
CA SER A 180 7.06 -7.14 -1.59
C SER A 180 7.73 -7.81 -0.39
N VAL A 181 7.11 -8.83 0.21
CA VAL A 181 7.71 -9.64 1.29
C VAL A 181 8.93 -10.40 0.77
N LEU A 182 8.81 -11.06 -0.40
CA LEU A 182 9.94 -11.79 -1.01
C LEU A 182 11.10 -10.85 -1.38
N LYS A 183 10.79 -9.64 -1.84
CA LYS A 183 11.79 -8.60 -2.12
C LYS A 183 12.48 -8.15 -0.83
N ALA A 184 11.73 -7.89 0.24
CA ALA A 184 12.27 -7.52 1.55
C ALA A 184 13.19 -8.63 2.11
N LEU A 185 12.78 -9.90 2.04
CA LEU A 185 13.60 -11.03 2.45
C LEU A 185 14.90 -11.13 1.64
N SER A 186 14.84 -10.87 0.34
CA SER A 186 16.03 -10.83 -0.52
C SER A 186 16.99 -9.71 -0.10
N MET A 187 16.47 -8.50 0.15
CA MET A 187 17.28 -7.35 0.59
C MET A 187 17.90 -7.57 1.97
N LEU A 188 17.25 -8.34 2.85
CA LEU A 188 17.75 -8.70 4.18
C LEU A 188 18.76 -9.85 4.17
N GLY A 189 19.07 -10.42 3.00
CA GLY A 189 19.99 -11.56 2.87
C GLY A 189 19.38 -12.90 3.31
N LEU A 190 18.08 -12.95 3.61
CA LEU A 190 17.38 -14.18 4.00
C LEU A 190 17.02 -15.08 2.79
N GLY A 191 17.01 -14.49 1.59
CA GLY A 191 16.83 -15.21 0.33
C GLY A 191 15.36 -15.55 0.02
N ARG A 192 14.86 -15.03 -1.11
CA ARG A 192 13.47 -15.21 -1.56
C ARG A 192 13.09 -16.64 -1.96
N SER A 193 14.07 -17.51 -2.27
CA SER A 193 13.86 -18.92 -2.61
C SER A 193 14.06 -19.88 -1.46
N ARG A 194 14.46 -19.37 -0.28
CA ARG A 194 14.69 -20.19 0.92
C ARG A 194 13.47 -20.27 1.84
N VAL A 195 12.35 -19.72 1.41
CA VAL A 195 11.11 -19.74 2.17
C VAL A 195 10.40 -21.07 2.07
N THR A 196 9.77 -21.50 3.16
CA THR A 196 8.81 -22.61 3.15
C THR A 196 7.44 -22.05 2.77
N ARG A 197 6.88 -22.53 1.67
CA ARG A 197 5.56 -22.12 1.20
C ARG A 197 4.49 -23.02 1.78
N VAL A 198 3.41 -22.41 2.27
CA VAL A 198 2.25 -23.10 2.82
C VAL A 198 1.11 -23.02 1.82
N PRO A 199 0.50 -24.15 1.45
CA PRO A 199 -0.69 -24.18 0.58
C PRO A 199 -1.81 -23.32 1.11
N VAL A 200 -2.60 -22.77 0.17
CA VAL A 200 -3.76 -21.93 0.46
C VAL A 200 -5.06 -22.61 0.07
N ASP A 201 -6.18 -22.07 0.57
CA ASP A 201 -7.51 -22.43 0.12
C ASP A 201 -7.89 -21.69 -1.19
N ASP A 202 -9.11 -21.86 -1.64
CA ASP A 202 -9.66 -21.24 -2.86
C ASP A 202 -9.75 -19.71 -2.80
N GLN A 203 -9.65 -19.12 -1.60
CA GLN A 203 -9.63 -17.67 -1.38
C GLN A 203 -8.23 -17.12 -1.13
N GLY A 204 -7.19 -17.95 -1.12
CA GLY A 204 -5.79 -17.58 -0.91
C GLY A 204 -5.38 -17.46 0.55
N ARG A 205 -6.12 -18.06 1.48
CA ARG A 205 -5.81 -18.10 2.92
C ARG A 205 -4.94 -19.31 3.24
N ILE A 206 -3.95 -19.13 4.09
CA ILE A 206 -3.10 -20.22 4.59
C ILE A 206 -3.97 -21.36 5.18
N ARG A 207 -3.69 -22.59 4.75
CA ARG A 207 -4.25 -23.80 5.35
C ARG A 207 -3.51 -24.15 6.62
N LEU A 208 -4.17 -24.02 7.76
CA LEU A 208 -3.58 -24.25 9.10
C LEU A 208 -3.02 -25.65 9.29
N GLU A 209 -3.65 -26.64 8.67
CA GLU A 209 -3.22 -28.05 8.71
C GLU A 209 -1.92 -28.31 7.94
N ALA A 210 -1.55 -27.43 7.03
CA ALA A 210 -0.33 -27.50 6.24
C ALA A 210 0.83 -26.68 6.83
N LEU A 211 0.60 -26.00 7.96
CA LEU A 211 1.65 -25.22 8.61
C LEU A 211 2.77 -26.18 9.11
N PRO A 212 4.04 -25.94 8.74
CA PRO A 212 5.13 -26.78 9.18
C PRO A 212 5.38 -26.66 10.69
N PRO A 213 6.13 -27.57 11.32
CA PRO A 213 6.62 -27.38 12.69
C PRO A 213 7.37 -26.05 12.81
N LEU A 214 7.04 -25.28 13.83
CA LEU A 214 7.63 -23.99 14.13
C LEU A 214 8.65 -24.13 15.27
N ASN A 215 9.60 -23.20 15.35
CA ASN A 215 10.59 -23.14 16.44
C ASN A 215 11.00 -21.67 16.71
N ASP A 216 11.88 -21.47 17.69
CA ASP A 216 12.35 -20.16 18.18
C ASP A 216 13.12 -19.32 17.14
N ARG A 217 13.44 -19.88 15.96
CA ARG A 217 14.07 -19.21 14.81
C ARG A 217 13.17 -19.19 13.61
N THR A 218 11.87 -19.35 13.78
CA THR A 218 10.91 -19.29 12.69
C THR A 218 10.29 -17.89 12.60
N LEU A 219 10.21 -17.37 11.37
CA LEU A 219 9.50 -16.16 10.99
C LEU A 219 8.32 -16.56 10.10
N VAL A 220 7.09 -16.33 10.57
CA VAL A 220 5.86 -16.58 9.81
C VAL A 220 5.33 -15.25 9.27
N CYS A 221 5.12 -15.16 7.96
CA CYS A 221 4.50 -13.99 7.32
C CYS A 221 3.08 -14.36 6.89
N VAL A 222 2.11 -13.60 7.38
CA VAL A 222 0.68 -13.73 7.05
C VAL A 222 0.16 -12.48 6.35
N GLN A 223 -0.94 -12.59 5.63
CA GLN A 223 -1.57 -11.48 4.91
C GLN A 223 -2.87 -11.07 5.59
N ALA A 224 -3.04 -9.76 5.80
CA ALA A 224 -4.31 -9.14 6.11
C ALA A 224 -4.81 -8.40 4.87
N GLY A 225 -5.59 -9.11 4.05
CA GLY A 225 -6.07 -8.68 2.75
C GLY A 225 -5.20 -9.19 1.59
N ASN A 226 -5.55 -10.36 1.04
CA ASN A 226 -4.92 -10.87 -0.18
C ASN A 226 -5.14 -9.91 -1.35
N VAL A 227 -4.10 -9.64 -2.15
CA VAL A 227 -4.14 -8.64 -3.23
C VAL A 227 -5.19 -8.97 -4.30
N ASN A 228 -5.51 -10.24 -4.50
CA ASN A 228 -6.51 -10.70 -5.49
C ASN A 228 -7.92 -10.78 -4.90
N THR A 229 -8.08 -11.45 -3.77
CA THR A 229 -9.40 -11.79 -3.22
C THR A 229 -9.87 -10.87 -2.09
N GLY A 230 -8.94 -10.16 -1.44
CA GLY A 230 -9.21 -9.41 -0.21
C GLY A 230 -9.32 -10.31 1.04
N ALA A 231 -9.10 -11.62 0.93
CA ALA A 231 -9.20 -12.56 2.03
C ALA A 231 -8.06 -12.37 3.07
N PHE A 232 -8.29 -12.86 4.28
CA PHE A 232 -7.38 -12.73 5.41
C PHE A 232 -6.91 -14.10 5.86
N ASP A 233 -5.62 -14.24 6.12
CA ASP A 233 -5.07 -15.44 6.75
C ASP A 233 -5.63 -15.60 8.18
N PRO A 234 -5.73 -16.83 8.72
CA PRO A 234 -6.20 -17.10 10.07
C PRO A 234 -5.14 -16.71 11.12
N ALA A 235 -4.93 -15.37 11.25
CA ALA A 235 -3.83 -14.81 12.02
C ALA A 235 -3.88 -15.20 13.52
N GLY A 236 -5.07 -15.36 14.10
CA GLY A 236 -5.24 -15.72 15.50
C GLY A 236 -4.65 -17.09 15.83
N GLU A 237 -5.01 -18.10 15.03
CA GLU A 237 -4.53 -19.46 15.21
C GLU A 237 -3.04 -19.60 14.87
N ILE A 238 -2.57 -18.86 13.86
CA ILE A 238 -1.15 -18.83 13.48
C ILE A 238 -0.33 -18.18 14.62
N CYS A 239 -0.77 -17.04 15.16
CA CYS A 239 -0.10 -16.37 16.27
C CYS A 239 -0.04 -17.29 17.51
N ALA A 240 -1.13 -17.98 17.85
CA ALA A 240 -1.15 -18.89 19.01
C ALA A 240 -0.07 -19.99 18.84
N ARG A 241 -0.06 -20.69 17.71
CA ARG A 241 0.94 -21.75 17.43
C ARG A 241 2.37 -21.20 17.35
N ALA A 242 2.56 -20.04 16.76
CA ALA A 242 3.87 -19.41 16.61
C ALA A 242 4.45 -18.99 17.97
N HIS A 243 3.64 -18.41 18.86
CA HIS A 243 4.10 -17.96 20.16
C HIS A 243 4.39 -19.14 21.11
N GLU A 244 3.64 -20.24 21.03
CA GLU A 244 3.99 -21.49 21.74
C GLU A 244 5.39 -21.98 21.36
N ALA A 245 5.80 -21.79 20.11
CA ALA A 245 7.12 -22.15 19.59
C ALA A 245 8.17 -21.02 19.70
N SER A 246 7.84 -19.89 20.35
CA SER A 246 8.69 -18.68 20.42
C SER A 246 9.06 -18.09 19.04
N SER A 247 8.27 -18.39 18.00
CA SER A 247 8.43 -17.85 16.64
C SER A 247 7.97 -16.41 16.57
N TRP A 248 8.33 -15.72 15.48
CA TRP A 248 7.87 -14.36 15.17
C TRP A 248 6.78 -14.38 14.09
N VAL A 249 5.72 -13.59 14.28
CA VAL A 249 4.67 -13.42 13.29
C VAL A 249 4.70 -12.00 12.74
N HIS A 250 4.77 -11.87 11.41
CA HIS A 250 4.68 -10.62 10.68
C HIS A 250 3.40 -10.59 9.84
N VAL A 251 2.65 -9.48 9.90
CA VAL A 251 1.42 -9.26 9.12
C VAL A 251 1.70 -8.27 7.99
N ASP A 252 1.68 -8.74 6.74
CA ASP A 252 1.55 -7.83 5.58
C ASP A 252 0.09 -7.41 5.50
N GLY A 253 -0.19 -6.22 5.99
CA GLY A 253 -1.51 -5.60 6.02
C GLY A 253 -1.61 -4.38 5.12
N ALA A 254 -0.90 -4.38 3.99
CA ALA A 254 -0.73 -3.26 3.08
C ALA A 254 -1.99 -2.40 2.89
N PHE A 255 -3.16 -3.02 2.75
CA PHE A 255 -4.43 -2.31 2.70
C PHE A 255 -5.49 -2.88 3.65
N GLY A 256 -5.46 -4.19 3.91
CA GLY A 256 -6.53 -4.87 4.63
C GLY A 256 -6.55 -4.55 6.14
N LEU A 257 -5.43 -4.13 6.75
CA LEU A 257 -5.44 -3.69 8.16
C LEU A 257 -6.42 -2.53 8.41
N TRP A 258 -6.71 -1.70 7.42
CA TRP A 258 -7.72 -0.64 7.54
C TRP A 258 -9.14 -1.15 7.79
N ALA A 259 -9.42 -2.44 7.57
CA ALA A 259 -10.69 -3.07 7.94
C ALA A 259 -10.97 -2.99 9.45
N ALA A 260 -9.94 -2.85 10.29
CA ALA A 260 -10.05 -2.72 11.74
C ALA A 260 -10.91 -1.52 12.18
N VAL A 261 -10.98 -0.47 11.38
CA VAL A 261 -11.74 0.76 11.73
C VAL A 261 -13.26 0.57 11.67
N SER A 262 -13.73 -0.51 11.04
CA SER A 262 -15.16 -0.84 10.89
C SER A 262 -15.53 -2.06 11.73
N SER A 263 -16.53 -1.92 12.59
CA SER A 263 -17.06 -3.06 13.36
C SER A 263 -17.63 -4.17 12.48
N LEU A 264 -17.98 -3.89 11.22
CA LEU A 264 -18.46 -4.88 10.25
C LEU A 264 -17.31 -5.74 9.70
N TYR A 265 -16.12 -5.18 9.56
CA TYR A 265 -14.97 -5.83 8.92
C TYR A 265 -13.84 -6.19 9.89
N ALA A 266 -13.79 -5.58 11.08
CA ALA A 266 -12.83 -5.91 12.13
C ALA A 266 -12.77 -7.41 12.48
N PRO A 267 -13.88 -8.20 12.46
CA PRO A 267 -13.81 -9.64 12.68
C PRO A 267 -12.91 -10.39 11.70
N LEU A 268 -12.66 -9.87 10.48
CA LEU A 268 -11.73 -10.46 9.51
C LEU A 268 -10.27 -10.44 10.02
N LEU A 269 -9.96 -9.56 10.96
CA LEU A 269 -8.65 -9.37 11.58
C LEU A 269 -8.51 -10.07 12.93
N ALA A 270 -9.41 -10.99 13.26
CA ALA A 270 -9.40 -11.67 14.56
C ALA A 270 -8.00 -12.25 14.86
N GLY A 271 -7.39 -11.82 15.96
CA GLY A 271 -6.05 -12.23 16.37
C GLY A 271 -4.87 -11.58 15.67
N ALA A 272 -5.07 -10.79 14.59
CA ALA A 272 -3.97 -10.10 13.92
C ALA A 272 -3.22 -9.12 14.85
N GLY A 273 -3.89 -8.52 15.81
CA GLY A 273 -3.27 -7.70 16.87
C GLY A 273 -2.35 -8.47 17.81
N SER A 274 -2.32 -9.80 17.76
CA SER A 274 -1.39 -10.64 18.53
C SER A 274 -0.03 -10.82 17.85
N ALA A 275 0.12 -10.49 16.57
CA ALA A 275 1.38 -10.59 15.84
C ALA A 275 2.49 -9.70 16.46
N ASP A 276 3.72 -9.87 15.99
CA ASP A 276 4.90 -9.16 16.51
C ASP A 276 5.24 -7.93 15.66
N SER A 277 4.81 -7.90 14.39
CA SER A 277 5.02 -6.76 13.50
C SER A 277 3.99 -6.67 12.37
N TRP A 278 3.79 -5.45 11.85
CA TRP A 278 2.82 -5.14 10.80
C TRP A 278 3.41 -4.18 9.77
N ALA A 279 3.03 -4.34 8.51
CA ALA A 279 3.35 -3.42 7.42
C ALA A 279 2.07 -2.86 6.81
N ILE A 280 2.01 -1.54 6.60
CA ILE A 280 0.81 -0.80 6.20
C ILE A 280 1.17 0.19 5.08
N ASP A 281 0.34 0.28 4.01
CA ASP A 281 0.39 1.41 3.09
C ASP A 281 -0.63 2.48 3.46
N CYS A 282 -0.16 3.70 3.55
CA CYS A 282 -1.02 4.85 3.75
C CYS A 282 -1.44 5.49 2.41
N HIS A 283 -0.61 5.36 1.37
CA HIS A 283 -0.93 5.78 0.01
C HIS A 283 -1.87 4.83 -0.74
N LYS A 284 -2.31 3.71 -0.11
CA LYS A 284 -3.39 2.87 -0.62
C LYS A 284 -4.74 3.35 -0.06
N TRP A 285 -5.32 2.62 0.85
CA TRP A 285 -6.70 2.86 1.29
C TRP A 285 -6.89 4.05 2.24
N LEU A 286 -5.83 4.56 2.89
CA LEU A 286 -5.91 5.82 3.64
C LEU A 286 -5.88 7.07 2.72
N ASN A 287 -5.61 6.89 1.43
CA ASN A 287 -5.66 7.95 0.43
C ASN A 287 -4.73 9.15 0.72
N VAL A 288 -3.53 8.86 1.20
CA VAL A 288 -2.45 9.85 1.34
C VAL A 288 -1.66 9.92 0.03
N PRO A 289 -1.18 11.09 -0.41
CA PRO A 289 -0.32 11.18 -1.60
C PRO A 289 0.91 10.27 -1.52
N TYR A 290 1.36 9.76 -2.68
CA TYR A 290 2.61 9.03 -2.79
C TYR A 290 3.79 9.89 -2.33
N ASP A 291 4.69 9.31 -1.56
CA ASP A 291 4.76 7.95 -1.07
C ASP A 291 4.58 7.90 0.47
N SER A 292 3.91 6.87 1.01
CA SER A 292 3.66 6.76 2.46
C SER A 292 3.31 5.34 2.88
N GLY A 293 4.03 4.81 3.87
CA GLY A 293 3.79 3.54 4.53
C GLY A 293 4.34 3.53 5.95
N ILE A 294 3.97 2.55 6.74
CA ILE A 294 4.38 2.43 8.15
C ILE A 294 4.75 0.98 8.44
N ALA A 295 5.94 0.79 9.04
CA ALA A 295 6.31 -0.45 9.70
C ALA A 295 5.99 -0.32 11.20
N VAL A 296 5.18 -1.20 11.75
CA VAL A 296 4.88 -1.24 13.19
C VAL A 296 5.47 -2.51 13.79
N VAL A 297 6.09 -2.39 14.98
CA VAL A 297 6.70 -3.51 15.70
C VAL A 297 6.25 -3.45 17.16
N ARG A 298 5.74 -4.57 17.67
CA ARG A 298 5.22 -4.73 19.05
C ARG A 298 6.24 -4.30 20.10
N THR A 299 7.49 -4.76 19.95
CA THR A 299 8.61 -4.43 20.84
C THR A 299 9.53 -3.46 20.11
N PRO A 300 9.41 -2.15 20.36
CA PRO A 300 10.11 -1.11 19.59
C PRO A 300 11.62 -1.24 19.59
N ASP A 301 12.21 -1.83 20.64
CA ASP A 301 13.65 -2.01 20.79
C ASP A 301 14.28 -2.82 19.64
N TYR A 302 13.55 -3.79 19.08
CA TYR A 302 14.07 -4.58 17.96
C TYR A 302 14.10 -3.75 16.65
N LEU A 303 13.12 -2.88 16.46
CA LEU A 303 13.15 -1.96 15.31
C LEU A 303 14.22 -0.91 15.48
N HIS A 304 14.33 -0.35 16.69
CA HIS A 304 15.39 0.58 17.05
C HIS A 304 16.78 -0.03 16.81
N THR A 305 17.05 -1.23 17.34
CA THR A 305 18.35 -1.91 17.15
C THR A 305 18.65 -2.15 15.67
N ALA A 306 17.66 -2.62 14.90
CA ALA A 306 17.85 -2.91 13.48
C ALA A 306 18.09 -1.68 12.59
N MET A 307 17.68 -0.49 13.02
CA MET A 307 17.74 0.75 12.22
C MET A 307 18.78 1.77 12.72
N THR A 308 19.19 1.68 13.98
CA THR A 308 20.07 2.69 14.57
C THR A 308 21.54 2.46 14.22
N LEU A 309 22.20 3.54 13.84
CA LEU A 309 23.66 3.64 13.77
C LEU A 309 24.10 4.77 14.70
N SER A 310 25.20 4.55 15.47
CA SER A 310 25.80 5.60 16.27
C SER A 310 26.97 6.26 15.51
N ALA A 311 27.09 7.58 15.62
CA ALA A 311 28.22 8.32 15.08
C ALA A 311 28.59 9.47 16.04
N ALA A 312 29.89 9.81 16.10
CA ALA A 312 30.40 10.78 17.05
C ALA A 312 29.82 12.20 16.91
N TYR A 313 29.26 12.54 15.74
CA TYR A 313 28.65 13.85 15.49
C TYR A 313 27.14 13.89 15.83
N LEU A 314 26.57 12.77 16.24
CA LEU A 314 25.15 12.69 16.59
C LEU A 314 25.00 13.01 18.08
N THR A 315 24.26 14.08 18.37
CA THR A 315 23.98 14.48 19.77
C THR A 315 22.92 13.52 20.35
N PRO A 316 23.18 12.84 21.47
CA PRO A 316 22.16 12.06 22.15
C PRO A 316 20.93 12.92 22.48
N SER A 317 19.74 12.46 22.18
CA SER A 317 18.51 13.11 22.63
C SER A 317 17.82 12.23 23.67
N ASN A 318 17.01 12.85 24.53
CA ASN A 318 16.23 12.14 25.56
C ASN A 318 14.86 11.66 25.06
N GLY A 319 14.57 11.78 23.74
CA GLY A 319 13.29 11.48 23.13
C GLY A 319 13.38 10.45 21.99
N ARG A 320 12.22 10.14 21.41
CA ARG A 320 12.15 9.34 20.20
C ARG A 320 12.75 10.13 19.03
N GLU A 321 13.87 9.64 18.48
CA GLU A 321 14.43 10.17 17.25
C GLU A 321 13.89 9.41 16.05
N PRO A 322 13.20 10.08 15.09
CA PRO A 322 12.52 9.42 13.99
C PRO A 322 13.41 8.49 13.14
N TRP A 323 14.66 8.88 12.88
CA TRP A 323 15.59 8.12 12.04
C TRP A 323 16.05 6.79 12.66
N HIS A 324 15.89 6.62 13.98
CA HIS A 324 16.17 5.35 14.65
C HIS A 324 15.15 4.24 14.35
N TYR A 325 14.11 4.54 13.60
CA TYR A 325 13.02 3.61 13.30
C TYR A 325 12.78 3.42 11.79
N ALA A 326 13.62 4.01 10.95
CA ALA A 326 13.51 3.97 9.50
C ALA A 326 14.87 3.73 8.84
N PRO A 327 14.92 3.12 7.64
CA PRO A 327 16.18 2.83 6.96
C PRO A 327 16.96 4.09 6.52
N GLU A 328 16.23 5.19 6.24
CA GLU A 328 16.83 6.44 5.76
C GLU A 328 17.09 7.40 6.92
N ALA A 329 18.29 7.99 6.97
CA ALA A 329 18.59 9.09 7.88
C ALA A 329 17.93 10.39 7.38
N SER A 330 18.30 10.86 6.19
CA SER A 330 17.67 12.04 5.58
C SER A 330 16.42 11.62 4.83
N ARG A 331 15.26 12.16 5.24
CA ARG A 331 13.98 11.74 4.68
C ARG A 331 12.91 12.82 4.73
N ARG A 332 11.95 12.70 3.84
CA ARG A 332 10.78 13.56 3.76
C ARG A 332 9.88 13.40 5.00
N ALA A 333 9.20 14.47 5.40
CA ALA A 333 8.29 14.51 6.55
C ALA A 333 6.91 13.86 6.24
N ARG A 334 6.87 12.55 5.98
CA ARG A 334 5.65 11.79 5.61
C ARG A 334 4.54 11.81 6.67
N GLY A 335 4.89 12.10 7.93
CA GLY A 335 3.92 12.24 9.02
C GLY A 335 2.96 13.42 8.85
N VAL A 336 3.31 14.43 8.05
CA VAL A 336 2.52 15.65 7.84
C VAL A 336 1.21 15.33 7.12
N GLU A 337 1.28 14.64 5.99
CA GLU A 337 0.11 14.25 5.20
C GLU A 337 -0.75 13.22 5.93
N LEU A 338 -0.12 12.29 6.65
CA LEU A 338 -0.82 11.29 7.46
C LEU A 338 -1.63 11.93 8.57
N TRP A 339 -1.01 12.86 9.31
CA TRP A 339 -1.71 13.60 10.34
C TRP A 339 -2.93 14.35 9.77
N ALA A 340 -2.74 15.03 8.64
CA ALA A 340 -3.82 15.79 8.00
C ALA A 340 -4.96 14.88 7.51
N ALA A 341 -4.64 13.73 6.91
CA ALA A 341 -5.64 12.74 6.48
C ALA A 341 -6.46 12.22 7.65
N MET A 342 -5.79 11.72 8.70
CA MET A 342 -6.45 11.14 9.86
C MET A 342 -7.24 12.20 10.65
N ARG A 343 -6.69 13.40 10.80
CA ARG A 343 -7.35 14.52 11.47
C ARG A 343 -8.60 14.98 10.74
N SER A 344 -8.55 15.03 9.40
CA SER A 344 -9.67 15.44 8.54
C SER A 344 -10.80 14.43 8.54
N LEU A 345 -10.48 13.14 8.40
CA LEU A 345 -11.49 12.07 8.40
C LEU A 345 -12.08 11.82 9.79
N GLY A 346 -11.24 11.83 10.81
CA GLY A 346 -11.61 11.28 12.11
C GLY A 346 -11.99 9.80 12.01
N ARG A 347 -12.38 9.17 13.11
CA ARG A 347 -12.79 7.76 13.13
C ARG A 347 -14.01 7.48 12.25
N SER A 348 -15.00 8.38 12.29
CA SER A 348 -16.26 8.20 11.56
C SER A 348 -16.08 8.30 10.05
N GLY A 349 -15.32 9.28 9.56
CA GLY A 349 -15.04 9.43 8.14
C GLY A 349 -14.15 8.30 7.60
N LEU A 350 -13.18 7.86 8.38
CA LEU A 350 -12.34 6.72 8.01
C LEU A 350 -13.18 5.43 7.88
N ARG A 351 -14.05 5.17 8.86
CA ARG A 351 -14.97 4.03 8.81
C ARG A 351 -15.93 4.12 7.63
N GLU A 352 -16.55 5.29 7.41
CA GLU A 352 -17.48 5.51 6.29
C GLU A 352 -16.81 5.21 4.94
N MET A 353 -15.61 5.72 4.72
CA MET A 353 -14.85 5.49 3.49
C MET A 353 -14.59 3.99 3.25
N ILE A 354 -14.14 3.25 4.26
CA ILE A 354 -13.88 1.81 4.18
C ILE A 354 -15.17 1.05 3.88
N GLU A 355 -16.25 1.31 4.62
CA GLU A 355 -17.53 0.64 4.44
C GLU A 355 -18.17 0.95 3.08
N ARG A 356 -18.09 2.19 2.61
CA ARG A 356 -18.56 2.59 1.28
C ARG A 356 -17.83 1.85 0.18
N ASN A 357 -16.49 1.84 0.19
CA ASN A 357 -15.73 1.14 -0.83
C ASN A 357 -16.02 -0.38 -0.84
N CYS A 358 -16.24 -0.99 0.31
CA CYS A 358 -16.64 -2.40 0.38
C CYS A 358 -18.05 -2.64 -0.20
N ARG A 359 -19.01 -1.73 0.06
CA ARG A 359 -20.35 -1.81 -0.58
C ARG A 359 -20.23 -1.64 -2.09
N GLN A 360 -19.45 -0.69 -2.56
CA GLN A 360 -19.22 -0.45 -3.98
C GLN A 360 -18.59 -1.64 -4.68
N ALA A 361 -17.65 -2.35 -4.04
CA ALA A 361 -17.09 -3.59 -4.57
C ALA A 361 -18.16 -4.68 -4.73
N LYS A 362 -19.07 -4.82 -3.78
CA LYS A 362 -20.20 -5.76 -3.89
C LYS A 362 -21.14 -5.42 -5.05
N VAL A 363 -21.41 -4.12 -5.29
CA VAL A 363 -22.21 -3.66 -6.44
C VAL A 363 -21.55 -4.08 -7.76
N PHE A 364 -20.23 -3.91 -7.91
CA PHE A 364 -19.51 -4.43 -9.10
C PHE A 364 -19.74 -5.94 -9.29
N ALA A 365 -19.54 -6.72 -8.23
CA ALA A 365 -19.68 -8.17 -8.30
C ALA A 365 -21.12 -8.59 -8.66
N GLU A 366 -22.13 -8.02 -8.03
CA GLU A 366 -23.54 -8.30 -8.27
C GLU A 366 -23.96 -7.96 -9.70
N ARG A 367 -23.57 -6.77 -10.19
CA ARG A 367 -23.91 -6.31 -11.54
C ARG A 367 -23.23 -7.15 -12.62
N LEU A 368 -21.95 -7.48 -12.45
CA LEU A 368 -21.21 -8.33 -13.40
C LEU A 368 -21.73 -9.77 -13.39
N HIS A 369 -22.02 -10.33 -12.21
CA HIS A 369 -22.62 -11.65 -12.09
C HIS A 369 -24.01 -11.72 -12.76
N LYS A 370 -24.87 -10.72 -12.54
CA LYS A 370 -26.19 -10.62 -13.19
C LYS A 370 -26.09 -10.52 -14.72
N ALA A 371 -25.00 -9.94 -15.23
CA ALA A 371 -24.71 -9.89 -16.67
C ALA A 371 -24.14 -11.20 -17.23
N GLY A 372 -23.99 -12.26 -16.41
CA GLY A 372 -23.53 -13.59 -16.81
C GLY A 372 -22.02 -13.81 -16.71
N PHE A 373 -21.27 -12.92 -16.07
CA PHE A 373 -19.83 -13.08 -15.90
C PHE A 373 -19.48 -13.77 -14.56
N ALA A 374 -18.43 -14.59 -14.57
CA ALA A 374 -18.04 -15.36 -13.40
C ALA A 374 -17.25 -14.51 -12.40
N ILE A 375 -17.74 -14.40 -11.16
CA ILE A 375 -17.01 -13.82 -10.03
C ILE A 375 -16.23 -14.94 -9.36
N LEU A 376 -14.89 -14.78 -9.25
CA LEU A 376 -13.97 -15.84 -8.85
C LEU A 376 -13.59 -15.80 -7.37
N ASN A 377 -14.03 -14.80 -6.61
CA ASN A 377 -13.76 -14.68 -5.18
C ASN A 377 -15.01 -14.38 -4.37
N ASN A 378 -14.95 -14.70 -3.08
CA ASN A 378 -15.89 -14.18 -2.10
C ASN A 378 -15.52 -12.71 -1.83
N VAL A 379 -16.42 -11.77 -2.18
CA VAL A 379 -16.14 -10.33 -2.01
C VAL A 379 -16.31 -9.95 -0.54
N VAL A 380 -15.29 -10.29 0.25
CA VAL A 380 -15.28 -10.05 1.70
C VAL A 380 -14.86 -8.63 2.06
N LEU A 381 -14.15 -7.95 1.14
CA LEU A 381 -13.62 -6.61 1.35
C LEU A 381 -13.85 -5.76 0.07
N ASN A 382 -12.84 -5.10 -0.44
CA ASN A 382 -12.89 -4.15 -1.57
C ASN A 382 -12.31 -4.70 -2.88
N GLN A 383 -12.07 -6.02 -2.97
CA GLN A 383 -11.49 -6.68 -4.15
C GLN A 383 -12.54 -7.54 -4.86
N VAL A 384 -12.62 -7.43 -6.19
CA VAL A 384 -13.44 -8.28 -7.04
C VAL A 384 -12.59 -8.90 -8.13
N LEU A 385 -12.69 -10.21 -8.29
CA LEU A 385 -12.12 -10.95 -9.42
C LEU A 385 -13.24 -11.38 -10.36
N VAL A 386 -13.11 -11.02 -11.62
CA VAL A 386 -14.10 -11.39 -12.65
C VAL A 386 -13.42 -11.99 -13.88
N SER A 387 -14.02 -13.06 -14.43
CA SER A 387 -13.64 -13.65 -15.71
C SER A 387 -14.72 -13.37 -16.74
N PHE A 388 -14.30 -13.05 -17.97
CA PHE A 388 -15.19 -12.79 -19.12
C PHE A 388 -15.24 -13.96 -20.10
N GLY A 389 -14.93 -15.18 -19.64
CA GLY A 389 -14.89 -16.40 -20.43
C GLY A 389 -13.48 -16.97 -20.53
N SER A 390 -12.97 -17.21 -21.74
CA SER A 390 -11.60 -17.71 -21.93
C SER A 390 -10.54 -16.72 -21.43
N ALA A 391 -9.32 -17.21 -21.24
CA ALA A 391 -8.18 -16.35 -20.88
C ALA A 391 -7.92 -15.26 -21.94
N GLU A 392 -8.15 -15.56 -23.22
CA GLU A 392 -8.01 -14.62 -24.32
C GLU A 392 -9.09 -13.56 -24.30
N ASP A 393 -10.36 -13.97 -24.11
CA ASP A 393 -11.49 -13.05 -24.00
C ASP A 393 -11.33 -12.10 -22.84
N THR A 394 -10.91 -12.62 -21.68
CA THR A 394 -10.68 -11.80 -20.49
C THR A 394 -9.58 -10.77 -20.72
N ARG A 395 -8.44 -11.14 -21.36
CA ARG A 395 -7.37 -10.18 -21.67
C ARG A 395 -7.83 -9.11 -22.67
N ARG A 396 -8.59 -9.50 -23.71
CA ARG A 396 -9.14 -8.56 -24.69
C ARG A 396 -10.08 -7.57 -24.02
N VAL A 397 -11.06 -8.06 -23.22
CA VAL A 397 -12.00 -7.18 -22.50
C VAL A 397 -11.29 -6.21 -21.59
N ILE A 398 -10.24 -6.62 -20.86
CA ILE A 398 -9.42 -5.71 -20.03
C ILE A 398 -8.80 -4.60 -20.90
N THR A 399 -8.19 -4.98 -22.02
CA THR A 399 -7.56 -4.01 -22.94
C THR A 399 -8.59 -3.03 -23.50
N ASP A 400 -9.75 -3.53 -23.90
CA ASP A 400 -10.83 -2.69 -24.47
C ASP A 400 -11.42 -1.73 -23.43
N ILE A 401 -11.55 -2.15 -22.14
CA ILE A 401 -11.97 -1.29 -21.03
C ILE A 401 -10.94 -0.15 -20.82
N GLN A 402 -9.66 -0.48 -20.83
CA GLN A 402 -8.59 0.50 -20.68
C GLN A 402 -8.57 1.50 -21.85
N ASN A 403 -8.78 1.02 -23.07
CA ASN A 403 -8.87 1.84 -24.28
C ASN A 403 -10.13 2.69 -24.35
N ASP A 404 -11.28 2.21 -23.87
CA ASP A 404 -12.51 3.01 -23.74
C ASP A 404 -12.30 4.23 -22.83
N GLY A 405 -11.50 4.09 -21.77
CA GLY A 405 -11.08 5.18 -20.90
C GLY A 405 -12.15 5.64 -19.91
N THR A 406 -13.32 5.01 -19.85
CA THR A 406 -14.35 5.31 -18.84
C THR A 406 -13.86 4.96 -17.44
N CYS A 407 -13.20 3.80 -17.30
CA CYS A 407 -12.56 3.35 -16.07
C CYS A 407 -11.28 2.57 -16.39
N TRP A 408 -10.55 2.18 -15.37
CA TRP A 408 -9.34 1.38 -15.52
C TRP A 408 -9.26 0.25 -14.50
N CYS A 409 -9.02 -0.97 -14.97
CA CYS A 409 -8.79 -2.17 -14.17
C CYS A 409 -7.60 -2.94 -14.74
N GLY A 410 -6.91 -3.71 -13.90
CA GLY A 410 -5.79 -4.56 -14.30
C GLY A 410 -6.15 -6.04 -14.39
N GLY A 411 -5.35 -6.81 -15.13
CA GLY A 411 -5.43 -8.26 -15.17
C GLY A 411 -4.62 -8.93 -14.06
N THR A 412 -4.97 -10.18 -13.75
CA THR A 412 -4.22 -11.06 -12.84
C THR A 412 -4.37 -12.52 -13.26
N GLN A 413 -3.52 -13.39 -12.71
CA GLN A 413 -3.69 -14.83 -12.73
C GLN A 413 -4.17 -15.28 -11.35
N TRP A 414 -5.21 -16.11 -11.30
CA TRP A 414 -5.76 -16.65 -10.08
C TRP A 414 -6.10 -18.12 -10.25
N HIS A 415 -5.38 -19.01 -9.57
CA HIS A 415 -5.57 -20.48 -9.61
C HIS A 415 -5.72 -21.02 -11.05
N GLY A 416 -4.85 -20.55 -11.96
CA GLY A 416 -4.88 -20.96 -13.37
C GLY A 416 -5.87 -20.20 -14.26
N HIS A 417 -6.70 -19.33 -13.69
CA HIS A 417 -7.65 -18.49 -14.43
C HIS A 417 -7.07 -17.09 -14.67
N THR A 418 -7.23 -16.59 -15.90
CA THR A 418 -7.04 -15.16 -16.17
C THR A 418 -8.25 -14.40 -15.68
N ALA A 419 -8.06 -13.39 -14.88
CA ALA A 419 -9.12 -12.56 -14.32
C ALA A 419 -8.81 -11.07 -14.44
N MET A 420 -9.85 -10.24 -14.49
CA MET A 420 -9.77 -8.82 -14.22
C MET A 420 -9.96 -8.58 -12.73
N ARG A 421 -9.11 -7.75 -12.17
CA ARG A 421 -9.21 -7.34 -10.76
C ARG A 421 -9.72 -5.91 -10.65
N ILE A 422 -10.75 -5.72 -9.83
CA ILE A 422 -11.33 -4.43 -9.48
C ILE A 422 -11.01 -4.16 -8.02
N SER A 423 -10.26 -3.11 -7.73
CA SER A 423 -9.86 -2.68 -6.39
C SER A 423 -10.52 -1.35 -6.08
N VAL A 424 -11.57 -1.34 -5.24
CA VAL A 424 -12.27 -0.10 -4.88
C VAL A 424 -11.64 0.48 -3.62
N SER A 425 -10.82 1.51 -3.76
CA SER A 425 -10.03 2.08 -2.66
C SER A 425 -9.91 3.60 -2.66
N SER A 426 -10.50 4.29 -3.64
CA SER A 426 -10.47 5.75 -3.69
C SER A 426 -11.58 6.38 -2.84
N TRP A 427 -11.21 7.41 -2.05
CA TRP A 427 -12.18 8.25 -1.34
C TRP A 427 -13.12 8.98 -2.29
N ALA A 428 -12.66 9.27 -3.52
CA ALA A 428 -13.40 10.02 -4.54
C ALA A 428 -14.42 9.16 -5.31
N THR A 429 -14.37 7.83 -5.17
CA THR A 429 -15.31 6.95 -5.88
C THR A 429 -16.73 7.15 -5.37
N THR A 430 -17.60 7.62 -6.24
CA THR A 430 -19.05 7.78 -6.01
C THR A 430 -19.81 6.54 -6.50
N ASP A 431 -21.07 6.40 -6.07
CA ASP A 431 -21.94 5.33 -6.58
C ASP A 431 -22.25 5.53 -8.07
N GLU A 432 -22.27 6.78 -8.56
CA GLU A 432 -22.39 7.10 -9.99
C GLU A 432 -21.16 6.64 -10.78
N ASP A 433 -19.94 6.82 -10.24
CA ASP A 433 -18.70 6.30 -10.85
C ASP A 433 -18.74 4.77 -10.97
N VAL A 434 -19.28 4.06 -9.96
CA VAL A 434 -19.46 2.62 -9.99
C VAL A 434 -20.43 2.22 -11.09
N GLU A 435 -21.62 2.82 -11.14
CA GLU A 435 -22.64 2.52 -12.15
C GLU A 435 -22.14 2.83 -13.58
N ARG A 436 -21.49 3.96 -13.79
CA ARG A 436 -20.87 4.34 -15.05
C ARG A 436 -19.82 3.32 -15.49
N SER A 437 -18.96 2.91 -14.57
CA SER A 437 -17.88 1.96 -14.84
C SER A 437 -18.38 0.57 -15.12
N VAL A 438 -19.28 0.01 -14.29
CA VAL A 438 -19.80 -1.35 -14.50
C VAL A 438 -20.65 -1.44 -15.78
N THR A 439 -21.38 -0.39 -16.12
CA THR A 439 -22.14 -0.31 -17.36
C THR A 439 -21.21 -0.33 -18.58
N ALA A 440 -20.09 0.41 -18.54
CA ALA A 440 -19.09 0.36 -19.60
C ALA A 440 -18.43 -1.02 -19.72
N MET A 441 -18.08 -1.66 -18.59
CA MET A 441 -17.51 -3.01 -18.56
C MET A 441 -18.46 -4.03 -19.22
N ILE A 442 -19.75 -4.03 -18.84
CA ILE A 442 -20.76 -4.93 -19.38
C ILE A 442 -20.95 -4.69 -20.88
N ARG A 443 -21.11 -3.44 -21.31
CA ARG A 443 -21.25 -3.05 -22.73
C ARG A 443 -20.09 -3.58 -23.58
N ILE A 444 -18.87 -3.40 -23.11
CA ILE A 444 -17.64 -3.81 -23.83
C ILE A 444 -17.55 -5.34 -23.89
N ALA A 445 -17.77 -6.03 -22.77
CA ALA A 445 -17.71 -7.48 -22.72
C ALA A 445 -18.79 -8.16 -23.57
N THR A 446 -20.00 -7.57 -23.64
CA THR A 446 -21.12 -8.12 -24.42
C THR A 446 -20.93 -7.91 -25.94
N ARG A 447 -20.41 -6.78 -26.40
CA ARG A 447 -20.12 -6.54 -27.83
C ARG A 447 -19.20 -7.63 -28.40
N ASN A 448 -18.21 -8.00 -27.66
CA ASN A 448 -17.21 -9.00 -28.07
C ASN A 448 -17.79 -10.43 -28.20
N ASN A 449 -18.93 -10.72 -27.57
CA ASN A 449 -19.62 -12.00 -27.71
C ASN A 449 -20.50 -12.08 -28.98
N HIS A 450 -20.99 -10.95 -29.50
CA HIS A 450 -21.80 -10.89 -30.71
C HIS A 450 -21.00 -10.91 -32.02
N GLU A 451 -19.74 -10.53 -32.01
CA GLU A 451 -18.88 -10.59 -33.21
C GLU A 451 -18.37 -12.01 -33.52
N ARG A 452 -18.72 -13.02 -32.69
CA ARG A 452 -18.35 -14.44 -32.85
C ARG A 452 -19.48 -15.33 -33.34
N VAL A 453 -20.71 -14.81 -33.50
CA VAL A 453 -21.87 -15.51 -34.06
C VAL A 453 -22.11 -15.01 -35.49
#